data_214863c78e15eb45d4974abc69f8f5a0
#
_entry.id   214863c78e15eb45d4974abc69f8f5a0
#
_cell.length_a   1.000
_cell.length_b   1.000
_cell.length_c   1.000
_cell.angle_alpha   90.00
_cell.angle_beta   90.00
_cell.angle_gamma   90.00
#
_symmetry.space_group_name_H-M   'P 1'
#
loop_
_entity.id
_entity.type
_entity.pdbx_description
1 polymer ?
#
loop_
_entity_poly.entity_id
_entity_poly.type
_entity_poly.pdbx_seq_one_letter_code
_entity_poly.pdbx_strand_id
1 'polypeptide(L)'
;MEGFAFVLYKSNMRTQTTKPAIQVYNLFGELGDLPDVVHCETIPARSVLHGWRFAPHRHARLHQVLLVESGGGGVTLEGREHALAPMRAVNVPVGSVHGYTFIEGTQGWVLTIATEVLDEVLMPSEGLTAVLGEPAVLRGSAAMRTVMKQIFAEYAGQHFARAHLLRSLAGTLFGLVARELSKGSALKDAAAKGDLLQRFHDLIEQHYLEHWTVTDYAGALSVTPTHLSRVARAATGHSASGVILNRIVREARRNLVYTNMPISTIAYALGFKDPAYFSRVYATATGFSPRVFRAQVHGAAR
;
A
#
# COMPACT_ATOMS: atom_id res chain seq x y z
N MET A 1 10.43 51.30 33.87
CA MET A 1 9.23 50.44 33.76
C MET A 1 8.64 50.75 32.40
N GLU A 2 9.03 49.92 31.42
CA GLU A 2 8.75 50.16 30.00
C GLU A 2 7.55 49.31 29.57
N GLY A 3 6.54 49.99 29.04
CA GLY A 3 5.35 49.37 28.49
C GLY A 3 5.51 49.02 27.04
N PHE A 4 5.38 47.72 26.70
CA PHE A 4 5.37 47.24 25.32
C PHE A 4 4.00 47.51 24.67
N ALA A 5 4.00 48.29 23.61
CA ALA A 5 2.86 48.57 22.77
C ALA A 5 2.60 47.42 21.78
N PHE A 6 1.40 46.81 21.84
CA PHE A 6 0.93 45.83 20.87
C PHE A 6 0.42 46.54 19.62
N VAL A 7 1.09 46.35 18.48
CA VAL A 7 0.62 46.82 17.18
C VAL A 7 -0.29 45.75 16.57
N LEU A 8 -1.59 46.06 16.50
CA LEU A 8 -2.59 45.24 15.80
C LEU A 8 -2.46 45.44 14.29
N TYR A 9 -1.98 44.43 13.59
CA TYR A 9 -2.00 44.37 12.14
C TYR A 9 -3.36 43.84 11.68
N LYS A 10 -4.23 44.72 11.15
CA LYS A 10 -5.45 44.30 10.45
C LYS A 10 -5.08 43.84 9.05
N SER A 11 -5.01 42.54 8.81
CA SER A 11 -4.96 41.97 7.48
C SER A 11 -6.36 41.67 6.98
N ASN A 12 -6.73 42.23 5.82
CA ASN A 12 -7.94 41.93 5.07
C ASN A 12 -7.97 40.46 4.67
N MET A 13 -8.74 39.65 5.34
CA MET A 13 -9.04 38.28 4.90
C MET A 13 -10.13 38.30 3.84
N ARG A 14 -9.73 38.24 2.57
CA ARG A 14 -10.59 37.69 1.52
C ARG A 14 -10.75 36.21 1.80
N THR A 15 -11.97 35.80 2.13
CA THR A 15 -12.35 34.38 2.25
C THR A 15 -12.26 33.70 0.89
N GLN A 16 -11.10 33.15 0.57
CA GLN A 16 -10.99 32.11 -0.45
C GLN A 16 -11.36 30.79 0.20
N THR A 17 -12.50 30.23 -0.18
CA THR A 17 -12.89 28.85 0.11
C THR A 17 -11.99 27.91 -0.66
N THR A 18 -10.75 27.72 -0.20
CA THR A 18 -9.89 26.65 -0.67
C THR A 18 -10.39 25.34 -0.05
N LYS A 19 -10.80 24.38 -0.88
CA LYS A 19 -10.96 22.98 -0.44
C LYS A 19 -9.72 22.60 0.34
N PRO A 20 -9.84 22.02 1.55
CA PRO A 20 -8.68 21.62 2.32
C PRO A 20 -7.83 20.67 1.48
N ALA A 21 -6.55 20.99 1.33
CA ALA A 21 -5.60 20.14 0.62
C ALA A 21 -5.54 18.79 1.33
N ILE A 22 -5.76 17.70 0.57
CA ILE A 22 -5.65 16.33 1.11
C ILE A 22 -4.20 16.11 1.53
N GLN A 23 -3.99 15.85 2.80
CA GLN A 23 -2.67 15.59 3.34
C GLN A 23 -2.19 14.20 2.91
N VAL A 24 -0.91 14.11 2.53
CA VAL A 24 -0.23 12.84 2.21
C VAL A 24 0.70 12.54 3.38
N TYR A 25 0.44 11.44 4.07
CA TYR A 25 1.32 10.97 5.14
C TYR A 25 2.24 9.87 4.63
N ASN A 26 3.53 10.03 4.90
CA ASN A 26 4.45 8.90 4.97
C ASN A 26 4.21 8.16 6.30
N LEU A 27 4.79 6.98 6.47
CA LEU A 27 4.64 6.21 7.70
C LEU A 27 4.70 7.12 8.93
N PHE A 28 3.62 7.20 9.71
CA PHE A 28 3.49 7.81 11.04
C PHE A 28 3.94 9.27 11.22
N GLY A 29 4.24 10.03 10.15
CA GLY A 29 4.76 11.39 10.28
C GLY A 29 6.19 11.45 10.83
N GLU A 30 6.88 10.33 10.95
CA GLU A 30 8.25 10.24 11.40
C GLU A 30 9.20 9.99 10.23
N LEU A 31 10.23 10.83 10.16
CA LEU A 31 11.30 10.72 9.18
C LEU A 31 12.33 9.72 9.75
N GLY A 32 12.42 8.50 9.22
CA GLY A 32 13.67 7.80 9.42
C GLY A 32 13.69 6.28 9.49
N ASP A 33 12.70 5.58 9.98
CA ASP A 33 12.81 4.13 10.10
C ASP A 33 12.01 3.39 9.01
N LEU A 34 12.66 2.40 8.38
CA LEU A 34 11.93 1.39 7.61
C LEU A 34 10.97 0.71 8.59
N PRO A 35 9.68 0.63 8.25
CA PRO A 35 8.75 -0.03 9.15
C PRO A 35 9.17 -1.48 9.34
N ASP A 36 8.93 -1.98 10.52
CA ASP A 36 8.82 -3.42 10.73
C ASP A 36 7.98 -4.06 9.60
N VAL A 37 8.00 -5.37 9.47
CA VAL A 37 7.24 -6.10 8.45
C VAL A 37 5.81 -5.57 8.30
N VAL A 38 5.17 -5.28 9.43
CA VAL A 38 3.86 -4.63 9.52
C VAL A 38 3.85 -3.69 10.72
N HIS A 39 2.92 -2.73 10.74
CA HIS A 39 2.55 -2.02 11.94
C HIS A 39 1.12 -2.38 12.35
N CYS A 40 0.93 -2.73 13.61
CA CYS A 40 -0.40 -3.07 14.13
C CYS A 40 -0.65 -2.31 15.44
N GLU A 41 -1.71 -1.52 15.47
CA GLU A 41 -2.10 -0.75 16.65
C GLU A 41 -3.59 -0.91 16.94
N THR A 42 -4.00 -0.62 18.18
CA THR A 42 -5.41 -0.58 18.53
C THR A 42 -6.02 0.77 18.15
N ILE A 43 -7.32 0.77 17.81
CA ILE A 43 -8.05 2.02 17.53
C ILE A 43 -7.91 3.01 18.68
N PRO A 44 -8.07 2.62 19.97
CA PRO A 44 -7.90 3.56 21.09
C PRO A 44 -6.50 4.15 21.19
N ALA A 45 -5.46 3.34 21.01
CA ALA A 45 -4.06 3.79 21.18
C ALA A 45 -3.75 5.03 20.34
N ARG A 46 -4.29 5.11 19.14
CA ARG A 46 -4.10 6.25 18.24
C ARG A 46 -5.20 7.30 18.39
N SER A 47 -6.46 6.87 18.54
CA SER A 47 -7.62 7.78 18.51
C SER A 47 -7.70 8.73 19.69
N VAL A 48 -7.25 8.31 20.87
CA VAL A 48 -7.21 9.16 22.07
C VAL A 48 -6.35 10.41 21.82
N LEU A 49 -5.23 10.27 21.12
CA LEU A 49 -4.31 11.39 20.81
C LEU A 49 -4.90 12.39 19.80
N HIS A 50 -5.91 11.98 19.04
CA HIS A 50 -6.54 12.77 17.97
C HIS A 50 -8.00 13.11 18.23
N GLY A 51 -8.49 12.98 19.48
CA GLY A 51 -9.87 13.25 19.83
C GLY A 51 -10.88 12.40 19.05
N TRP A 52 -10.51 11.15 18.74
CA TRP A 52 -11.32 10.16 18.01
C TRP A 52 -11.68 10.57 16.58
N ARG A 53 -10.96 11.54 15.99
CA ARG A 53 -11.19 12.05 14.63
C ARG A 53 -9.91 12.12 13.82
N PHE A 54 -9.97 11.62 12.60
CA PHE A 54 -8.90 11.70 11.62
C PHE A 54 -9.43 12.38 10.37
N ALA A 55 -8.88 13.54 10.04
CA ALA A 55 -9.23 14.25 8.82
C ALA A 55 -8.89 13.39 7.58
N PRO A 56 -9.59 13.61 6.44
CA PRO A 56 -9.29 12.90 5.21
C PRO A 56 -7.82 13.06 4.80
N HIS A 57 -7.15 11.94 4.59
CA HIS A 57 -5.74 11.84 4.20
C HIS A 57 -5.52 10.61 3.32
N ARG A 58 -4.32 10.44 2.81
CA ARG A 58 -3.91 9.25 2.04
C ARG A 58 -2.48 8.86 2.33
N HIS A 59 -2.16 7.60 2.09
CA HIS A 59 -0.81 7.07 2.17
C HIS A 59 -0.30 6.72 0.78
N ALA A 60 0.93 7.15 0.46
CA ALA A 60 1.51 6.93 -0.85
C ALA A 60 2.03 5.50 -1.06
N ARG A 61 2.33 4.77 0.03
CA ARG A 61 3.03 3.47 -0.01
C ARG A 61 2.51 2.46 1.01
N LEU A 62 1.38 2.75 1.64
CA LEU A 62 0.83 1.91 2.70
C LEU A 62 -0.54 1.41 2.33
N HIS A 63 -0.77 0.13 2.58
CA HIS A 63 -2.07 -0.50 2.58
C HIS A 63 -2.52 -0.70 4.02
N GLN A 64 -3.78 -0.38 4.32
CA GLN A 64 -4.33 -0.54 5.66
C GLN A 64 -5.57 -1.43 5.66
N VAL A 65 -5.69 -2.22 6.72
CA VAL A 65 -6.92 -2.95 7.04
C VAL A 65 -7.31 -2.58 8.47
N LEU A 66 -8.48 -1.97 8.63
CA LEU A 66 -9.07 -1.67 9.92
C LEU A 66 -10.17 -2.69 10.24
N LEU A 67 -10.26 -3.13 11.49
CA LEU A 67 -11.36 -3.97 11.98
C LEU A 67 -11.90 -3.40 13.29
N VAL A 68 -13.19 -3.07 13.31
CA VAL A 68 -13.92 -2.69 14.53
C VAL A 68 -14.38 -3.95 15.26
N GLU A 69 -13.99 -4.11 16.53
CA GLU A 69 -14.45 -5.21 17.39
C GLU A 69 -15.72 -4.83 18.13
N SER A 70 -15.74 -3.64 18.75
CA SER A 70 -16.89 -3.09 19.45
C SER A 70 -16.91 -1.56 19.35
N GLY A 71 -18.05 -0.94 19.69
CA GLY A 71 -18.25 0.49 19.47
C GLY A 71 -18.65 0.78 18.03
N GLY A 72 -18.07 1.81 17.41
CA GLY A 72 -18.37 2.17 16.05
C GLY A 72 -17.98 3.60 15.68
N GLY A 73 -18.66 4.15 14.68
CA GLY A 73 -18.39 5.50 14.17
C GLY A 73 -18.67 5.62 12.70
N GLY A 74 -17.83 6.36 11.99
CA GLY A 74 -17.90 6.55 10.55
C GLY A 74 -16.52 6.54 9.90
N VAL A 75 -16.49 6.17 8.63
CA VAL A 75 -15.34 6.33 7.73
C VAL A 75 -15.76 7.12 6.50
N THR A 76 -15.00 8.15 6.16
CA THR A 76 -15.06 8.77 4.83
C THR A 76 -14.04 8.06 3.95
N LEU A 77 -14.49 7.39 2.89
CA LEU A 77 -13.67 6.62 1.97
C LEU A 77 -13.93 7.09 0.55
N GLU A 78 -12.92 7.60 -0.15
CA GLU A 78 -13.05 8.20 -1.49
C GLU A 78 -14.20 9.24 -1.56
N GLY A 79 -14.33 10.06 -0.52
CA GLY A 79 -15.35 11.10 -0.42
C GLY A 79 -16.76 10.62 -0.10
N ARG A 80 -16.96 9.31 0.17
CA ARG A 80 -18.24 8.73 0.58
C ARG A 80 -18.20 8.37 2.06
N GLU A 81 -19.28 8.68 2.76
CA GLU A 81 -19.41 8.34 4.19
C GLU A 81 -20.04 6.95 4.36
N HIS A 82 -19.46 6.16 5.24
CA HIS A 82 -19.94 4.84 5.60
C HIS A 82 -19.98 4.70 7.13
N ALA A 83 -21.05 4.13 7.66
CA ALA A 83 -21.15 3.81 9.07
C ALA A 83 -20.27 2.61 9.44
N LEU A 84 -19.55 2.74 10.55
CA LEU A 84 -18.79 1.66 11.16
C LEU A 84 -19.55 1.14 12.38
N ALA A 85 -19.89 -0.15 12.34
CA ALA A 85 -20.50 -0.89 13.44
C ALA A 85 -19.56 -2.02 13.89
N PRO A 86 -19.83 -2.70 15.00
CA PRO A 86 -19.06 -3.89 15.38
C PRO A 86 -18.96 -4.90 14.25
N MET A 87 -17.80 -5.52 14.10
CA MET A 87 -17.49 -6.46 13.04
C MET A 87 -17.62 -5.85 11.62
N ARG A 88 -17.33 -4.55 11.47
CA ARG A 88 -17.03 -3.95 10.16
C ARG A 88 -15.52 -3.84 9.99
N ALA A 89 -15.07 -4.15 8.78
CA ALA A 89 -13.68 -3.94 8.36
C ALA A 89 -13.63 -2.91 7.24
N VAL A 90 -12.50 -2.22 7.13
CA VAL A 90 -12.23 -1.26 6.04
C VAL A 90 -10.95 -1.67 5.36
N ASN A 91 -11.03 -1.89 4.05
CA ASN A 91 -9.87 -2.08 3.17
C ASN A 91 -9.49 -0.73 2.58
N VAL A 92 -8.27 -0.29 2.85
CA VAL A 92 -7.73 1.00 2.37
C VAL A 92 -6.48 0.74 1.57
N PRO A 93 -6.60 0.58 0.24
CA PRO A 93 -5.43 0.41 -0.64
C PRO A 93 -4.59 1.68 -0.72
N VAL A 94 -3.38 1.50 -1.22
CA VAL A 94 -2.42 2.60 -1.45
C VAL A 94 -3.07 3.72 -2.27
N GLY A 95 -2.87 4.96 -1.80
CA GLY A 95 -3.36 6.17 -2.47
C GLY A 95 -4.83 6.52 -2.19
N SER A 96 -5.60 5.64 -1.56
CA SER A 96 -7.00 5.89 -1.23
C SER A 96 -7.16 6.96 -0.18
N VAL A 97 -8.04 7.93 -0.45
CA VAL A 97 -8.36 9.02 0.48
C VAL A 97 -9.35 8.51 1.53
N HIS A 98 -8.98 8.60 2.79
CA HIS A 98 -9.80 8.13 3.89
C HIS A 98 -9.67 9.00 5.14
N GLY A 99 -10.71 8.98 5.96
CA GLY A 99 -10.76 9.65 7.26
C GLY A 99 -11.71 8.91 8.18
N TYR A 100 -11.53 9.05 9.48
CA TYR A 100 -12.34 8.34 10.48
C TYR A 100 -12.93 9.29 11.53
N THR A 101 -14.11 8.95 12.01
CA THR A 101 -14.68 9.53 13.22
C THR A 101 -15.21 8.37 14.07
N PHE A 102 -14.53 8.05 15.15
CA PHE A 102 -14.93 6.97 16.05
C PHE A 102 -15.77 7.50 17.20
N ILE A 103 -16.68 6.67 17.69
CA ILE A 103 -17.30 6.87 18.98
C ILE A 103 -16.25 6.58 20.06
N GLU A 104 -16.20 7.40 21.09
CA GLU A 104 -15.25 7.21 22.20
C GLU A 104 -15.41 5.81 22.81
N GLY A 105 -14.29 5.17 23.10
CA GLY A 105 -14.27 3.79 23.60
C GLY A 105 -14.38 2.69 22.54
N THR A 106 -14.47 3.03 21.25
CA THR A 106 -14.45 2.04 20.16
C THR A 106 -13.20 1.18 20.24
N GLN A 107 -13.36 -0.14 20.16
CA GLN A 107 -12.29 -1.13 20.18
C GLN A 107 -12.09 -1.75 18.80
N GLY A 108 -10.86 -2.11 18.50
CA GLY A 108 -10.49 -2.73 17.25
C GLY A 108 -9.00 -2.49 16.93
N TRP A 109 -8.60 -2.82 15.72
CA TRP A 109 -7.21 -2.75 15.29
C TRP A 109 -7.09 -2.14 13.91
N VAL A 110 -5.95 -1.53 13.67
CA VAL A 110 -5.49 -1.11 12.34
C VAL A 110 -4.18 -1.85 12.05
N LEU A 111 -4.17 -2.64 10.98
CA LEU A 111 -2.96 -3.19 10.38
C LEU A 111 -2.53 -2.27 9.25
N THR A 112 -1.28 -1.86 9.26
CA THR A 112 -0.63 -1.10 8.18
C THR A 112 0.54 -1.89 7.66
N ILE A 113 0.63 -2.05 6.34
CA ILE A 113 1.71 -2.77 5.66
C ILE A 113 2.26 -1.93 4.52
N ALA A 114 3.58 -1.92 4.35
CA ALA A 114 4.22 -1.28 3.21
C ALA A 114 3.95 -2.09 1.93
N THR A 115 3.82 -1.40 0.80
CA THR A 115 3.55 -2.06 -0.51
C THR A 115 4.59 -3.13 -0.83
N GLU A 116 5.85 -2.88 -0.50
CA GLU A 116 6.95 -3.80 -0.76
C GLU A 116 6.78 -5.12 -0.01
N VAL A 117 6.35 -5.05 1.24
CA VAL A 117 6.09 -6.24 2.07
C VAL A 117 4.82 -6.95 1.61
N LEU A 118 3.79 -6.18 1.24
CA LEU A 118 2.55 -6.74 0.70
C LEU A 118 2.81 -7.52 -0.60
N ASP A 119 3.67 -6.99 -1.49
CA ASP A 119 4.09 -7.64 -2.73
C ASP A 119 4.91 -8.93 -2.49
N GLU A 120 5.57 -9.06 -1.34
CA GLU A 120 6.23 -10.32 -0.93
C GLU A 120 5.23 -11.37 -0.44
N VAL A 121 4.13 -10.92 0.14
CA VAL A 121 3.12 -11.75 0.79
C VAL A 121 2.07 -12.25 -0.22
N LEU A 122 1.71 -11.41 -1.21
CA LEU A 122 0.70 -11.73 -2.22
C LEU A 122 1.36 -12.22 -3.51
N MET A 123 1.06 -13.44 -3.89
CA MET A 123 1.52 -13.96 -5.18
C MET A 123 0.71 -13.31 -6.31
N PRO A 124 1.36 -12.72 -7.32
CA PRO A 124 0.67 -12.09 -8.46
C PRO A 124 -0.31 -13.04 -9.17
N SER A 125 0.03 -14.35 -9.20
CA SER A 125 -0.78 -15.41 -9.80
C SER A 125 -2.13 -15.66 -9.14
N GLU A 126 -2.33 -15.18 -7.91
CA GLU A 126 -3.59 -15.40 -7.16
C GLU A 126 -4.68 -14.35 -7.48
N GLY A 127 -4.34 -13.29 -8.21
CA GLY A 127 -5.28 -12.21 -8.56
C GLY A 127 -5.77 -11.36 -7.37
N LEU A 128 -5.20 -11.57 -6.18
CA LEU A 128 -5.64 -10.90 -4.94
C LEU A 128 -5.38 -9.39 -4.98
N THR A 129 -4.28 -8.96 -5.61
CA THR A 129 -3.89 -7.56 -5.70
C THR A 129 -4.97 -6.70 -6.38
N ALA A 130 -5.62 -7.23 -7.43
CA ALA A 130 -6.69 -6.54 -8.14
C ALA A 130 -7.92 -6.32 -7.24
N VAL A 131 -8.31 -7.34 -6.50
CA VAL A 131 -9.46 -7.29 -5.58
C VAL A 131 -9.17 -6.38 -4.39
N LEU A 132 -7.98 -6.49 -3.81
CA LEU A 132 -7.54 -5.67 -2.67
C LEU A 132 -7.28 -4.21 -3.06
N GLY A 133 -7.08 -3.91 -4.34
CA GLY A 133 -6.94 -2.55 -4.87
C GLY A 133 -8.21 -1.71 -4.81
N GLU A 134 -9.35 -2.29 -4.45
CA GLU A 134 -10.63 -1.58 -4.31
C GLU A 134 -10.84 -1.13 -2.86
N PRO A 135 -10.98 0.20 -2.61
CA PRO A 135 -11.30 0.71 -1.29
C PRO A 135 -12.74 0.33 -0.91
N ALA A 136 -12.92 -0.29 0.24
CA ALA A 136 -14.25 -0.79 0.62
C ALA A 136 -14.46 -0.92 2.13
N VAL A 137 -15.72 -0.78 2.54
CA VAL A 137 -16.21 -1.21 3.84
C VAL A 137 -16.90 -2.55 3.69
N LEU A 138 -16.44 -3.54 4.43
CA LEU A 138 -16.88 -4.92 4.30
C LEU A 138 -17.30 -5.51 5.66
N ARG A 139 -17.93 -6.67 5.62
CA ARG A 139 -18.27 -7.42 6.82
C ARG A 139 -17.02 -8.14 7.36
N GLY A 140 -16.62 -7.82 8.58
CA GLY A 140 -15.57 -8.57 9.26
C GLY A 140 -16.08 -9.96 9.68
N SER A 141 -15.17 -10.93 9.65
CA SER A 141 -15.46 -12.30 10.08
C SER A 141 -14.78 -12.64 11.41
N ALA A 142 -15.24 -13.69 12.09
CA ALA A 142 -14.57 -14.20 13.28
C ALA A 142 -13.12 -14.61 12.97
N ALA A 143 -12.87 -15.15 11.77
CA ALA A 143 -11.53 -15.49 11.33
C ALA A 143 -10.63 -14.25 11.20
N MET A 144 -11.12 -13.15 10.59
CA MET A 144 -10.38 -11.88 10.52
C MET A 144 -10.04 -11.36 11.91
N ARG A 145 -10.99 -11.39 12.84
CA ARG A 145 -10.76 -10.97 14.23
C ARG A 145 -9.68 -11.80 14.91
N THR A 146 -9.73 -13.13 14.75
CA THR A 146 -8.70 -14.04 15.32
C THR A 146 -7.32 -13.73 14.77
N VAL A 147 -7.19 -13.59 13.45
CA VAL A 147 -5.91 -13.28 12.80
C VAL A 147 -5.40 -11.90 13.23
N MET A 148 -6.27 -10.90 13.31
CA MET A 148 -5.89 -9.55 13.74
C MET A 148 -5.35 -9.55 15.19
N LYS A 149 -5.99 -10.31 16.10
CA LYS A 149 -5.50 -10.51 17.47
C LYS A 149 -4.13 -11.19 17.51
N GLN A 150 -3.92 -12.19 16.67
CA GLN A 150 -2.62 -12.86 16.55
C GLN A 150 -1.54 -11.94 16.02
N ILE A 151 -1.85 -11.14 14.98
CA ILE A 151 -0.92 -10.12 14.46
C ILE A 151 -0.56 -9.12 15.56
N PHE A 152 -1.54 -8.60 16.29
CA PHE A 152 -1.31 -7.62 17.35
C PHE A 152 -0.44 -8.19 18.47
N ALA A 153 -0.71 -9.42 18.91
CA ALA A 153 0.09 -10.10 19.93
C ALA A 153 1.52 -10.36 19.49
N GLU A 154 1.72 -10.84 18.24
CA GLU A 154 3.06 -11.08 17.68
C GLU A 154 3.81 -9.77 17.45
N TYR A 155 3.11 -8.70 17.02
CA TYR A 155 3.69 -7.38 16.83
C TYR A 155 4.24 -6.79 18.12
N ALA A 156 3.53 -6.96 19.23
CA ALA A 156 3.97 -6.51 20.56
C ALA A 156 5.13 -7.35 21.14
N GLY A 157 5.37 -8.54 20.63
CA GLY A 157 6.40 -9.46 21.09
C GLY A 157 7.74 -9.25 20.35
N GLN A 158 8.80 -9.90 20.87
CA GLN A 158 10.14 -9.95 20.27
C GLN A 158 10.64 -11.39 20.16
N HIS A 159 9.77 -12.33 19.77
CA HIS A 159 10.10 -13.72 19.72
C HIS A 159 10.89 -14.11 18.46
N PHE A 160 11.58 -15.25 18.52
CA PHE A 160 12.20 -15.83 17.33
C PHE A 160 11.16 -16.06 16.22
N ALA A 161 11.55 -15.84 14.96
CA ALA A 161 10.71 -15.95 13.78
C ALA A 161 9.54 -14.93 13.66
N ARG A 162 9.51 -13.88 14.51
CA ARG A 162 8.47 -12.84 14.53
C ARG A 162 8.17 -12.27 13.12
N ALA A 163 9.19 -11.87 12.38
CA ALA A 163 9.01 -11.31 11.04
C ALA A 163 8.33 -12.31 10.06
N HIS A 164 8.66 -13.60 10.16
CA HIS A 164 8.03 -14.64 9.35
C HIS A 164 6.55 -14.85 9.72
N LEU A 165 6.25 -14.89 11.02
CA LEU A 165 4.88 -15.03 11.50
C LEU A 165 4.02 -13.85 11.13
N LEU A 166 4.54 -12.61 11.26
CA LEU A 166 3.82 -11.40 10.86
C LEU A 166 3.49 -11.38 9.36
N ARG A 167 4.43 -11.79 8.49
CA ARG A 167 4.14 -11.92 7.04
C ARG A 167 3.06 -12.95 6.75
N SER A 168 3.16 -14.11 7.37
CA SER A 168 2.21 -15.22 7.17
C SER A 168 0.80 -14.85 7.64
N LEU A 169 0.69 -14.22 8.81
CA LEU A 169 -0.58 -13.75 9.35
C LEU A 169 -1.16 -12.61 8.53
N ALA A 170 -0.33 -11.67 8.07
CA ALA A 170 -0.77 -10.60 7.16
C ALA A 170 -1.32 -11.19 5.85
N GLY A 171 -0.63 -12.15 5.24
CA GLY A 171 -1.13 -12.86 4.05
C GLY A 171 -2.47 -13.53 4.29
N THR A 172 -2.62 -14.20 5.42
CA THR A 172 -3.90 -14.81 5.82
C THR A 172 -5.01 -13.76 5.95
N LEU A 173 -4.73 -12.61 6.59
CA LEU A 173 -5.69 -11.53 6.73
C LEU A 173 -6.12 -10.97 5.37
N PHE A 174 -5.16 -10.66 4.49
CA PHE A 174 -5.46 -10.15 3.15
C PHE A 174 -6.23 -11.16 2.30
N GLY A 175 -5.94 -12.44 2.41
CA GLY A 175 -6.75 -13.50 1.78
C GLY A 175 -8.19 -13.53 2.28
N LEU A 176 -8.42 -13.34 3.57
CA LEU A 176 -9.78 -13.25 4.16
C LEU A 176 -10.51 -11.98 3.70
N VAL A 177 -9.81 -10.83 3.63
CA VAL A 177 -10.35 -9.56 3.11
C VAL A 177 -10.74 -9.72 1.65
N ALA A 178 -9.87 -10.25 0.80
CA ALA A 178 -10.14 -10.48 -0.60
C ALA A 178 -11.36 -11.41 -0.82
N ARG A 179 -11.50 -12.44 0.01
CA ARG A 179 -12.66 -13.35 -0.02
C ARG A 179 -13.97 -12.62 0.30
N GLU A 180 -13.98 -11.69 1.23
CA GLU A 180 -15.18 -10.90 1.52
C GLU A 180 -15.46 -9.86 0.42
N LEU A 181 -14.45 -9.21 -0.13
CA LEU A 181 -14.57 -8.28 -1.24
C LEU A 181 -15.16 -8.97 -2.49
N SER A 182 -14.72 -10.19 -2.78
CA SER A 182 -15.20 -10.95 -3.94
C SER A 182 -16.69 -11.32 -3.88
N LYS A 183 -17.30 -11.37 -2.68
CA LYS A 183 -18.75 -11.66 -2.53
C LYS A 183 -19.64 -10.51 -3.01
N GLY A 184 -19.15 -9.27 -2.96
CA GLY A 184 -19.89 -8.06 -3.36
C GLY A 184 -19.71 -7.66 -4.82
N SER A 185 -18.73 -8.22 -5.51
CA SER A 185 -18.43 -7.92 -6.90
C SER A 185 -19.32 -8.77 -7.82
N ALA A 186 -19.93 -8.14 -8.83
CA ALA A 186 -20.62 -8.86 -9.90
C ALA A 186 -19.60 -9.67 -10.72
N LEU A 187 -19.39 -10.91 -10.31
CA LEU A 187 -18.32 -11.83 -10.72
C LEU A 187 -18.25 -12.14 -12.23
N LYS A 188 -19.20 -11.68 -13.05
CA LYS A 188 -19.27 -12.08 -14.46
C LYS A 188 -18.37 -11.29 -15.41
N ASP A 189 -18.15 -9.98 -15.16
CA ASP A 189 -17.24 -9.16 -15.99
C ASP A 189 -15.81 -9.12 -15.42
N ALA A 190 -15.64 -9.39 -14.13
CA ALA A 190 -14.34 -9.45 -13.47
C ALA A 190 -13.55 -10.71 -13.87
N ALA A 191 -14.22 -11.83 -14.12
CA ALA A 191 -13.56 -13.09 -14.48
C ALA A 191 -12.79 -13.01 -15.80
N ALA A 192 -13.38 -12.43 -16.85
CA ALA A 192 -12.70 -12.30 -18.14
C ALA A 192 -11.57 -11.25 -18.14
N LYS A 193 -11.73 -10.15 -17.37
CA LYS A 193 -10.68 -9.15 -17.19
C LYS A 193 -9.59 -9.64 -16.23
N GLY A 194 -9.98 -10.40 -15.20
CA GLY A 194 -9.08 -11.07 -14.28
C GLY A 194 -8.18 -12.09 -14.97
N ASP A 195 -8.72 -12.88 -15.90
CA ASP A 195 -7.97 -13.86 -16.68
C ASP A 195 -6.90 -13.19 -17.55
N LEU A 196 -7.21 -12.10 -18.27
CA LEU A 196 -6.25 -11.39 -19.08
C LEU A 196 -5.12 -10.77 -18.21
N LEU A 197 -5.49 -10.16 -17.09
CA LEU A 197 -4.51 -9.56 -16.18
C LEU A 197 -3.63 -10.64 -15.55
N GLN A 198 -4.21 -11.76 -15.15
CA GLN A 198 -3.47 -12.91 -14.61
C GLN A 198 -2.46 -13.45 -15.62
N ARG A 199 -2.89 -13.72 -16.85
CA ARG A 199 -2.01 -14.18 -17.94
C ARG A 199 -0.92 -13.14 -18.24
N PHE A 200 -1.22 -11.85 -18.13
CA PHE A 200 -0.24 -10.79 -18.28
C PHE A 200 0.82 -10.84 -17.17
N HIS A 201 0.42 -11.02 -15.92
CA HIS A 201 1.35 -11.18 -14.80
C HIS A 201 2.21 -12.44 -14.96
N ASP A 202 1.63 -13.56 -15.36
CA ASP A 202 2.37 -14.81 -15.59
C ASP A 202 3.45 -14.64 -16.66
N LEU A 203 3.13 -13.94 -17.76
CA LEU A 203 4.10 -13.61 -18.80
C LEU A 203 5.19 -12.63 -18.31
N ILE A 204 4.82 -11.67 -17.45
CA ILE A 204 5.83 -10.77 -16.85
C ILE A 204 6.80 -11.58 -16.00
N GLU A 205 6.34 -12.50 -15.15
CA GLU A 205 7.23 -13.34 -14.35
C GLU A 205 8.17 -14.19 -15.21
N GLN A 206 7.74 -14.62 -16.38
CA GLN A 206 8.56 -15.42 -17.31
C GLN A 206 9.58 -14.57 -18.06
N HIS A 207 9.25 -13.34 -18.44
CA HIS A 207 9.98 -12.56 -19.45
C HIS A 207 10.50 -11.19 -18.99
N TYR A 208 10.35 -10.80 -17.70
CA TYR A 208 10.76 -9.45 -17.24
C TYR A 208 12.28 -9.20 -17.38
N LEU A 209 13.10 -10.26 -17.37
CA LEU A 209 14.55 -10.15 -17.57
C LEU A 209 14.93 -9.97 -19.04
N GLU A 210 14.06 -10.33 -19.95
CA GLU A 210 14.25 -10.20 -21.41
C GLU A 210 13.88 -8.80 -21.91
N HIS A 211 13.32 -7.96 -21.04
CA HIS A 211 12.86 -6.61 -21.35
C HIS A 211 11.83 -6.55 -22.49
N TRP A 212 10.90 -7.50 -22.52
CA TRP A 212 9.79 -7.45 -23.45
C TRP A 212 9.07 -6.12 -23.38
N THR A 213 8.69 -5.61 -24.54
CA THR A 213 7.88 -4.40 -24.67
C THR A 213 6.40 -4.70 -24.41
N VAL A 214 5.60 -3.66 -24.17
CA VAL A 214 4.13 -3.82 -24.06
C VAL A 214 3.55 -4.47 -25.31
N THR A 215 4.14 -4.23 -26.48
CA THR A 215 3.71 -4.84 -27.76
C THR A 215 3.96 -6.35 -27.77
N ASP A 216 5.10 -6.82 -27.25
CA ASP A 216 5.42 -8.24 -27.17
C ASP A 216 4.43 -8.98 -26.26
N TYR A 217 4.18 -8.43 -25.05
CA TYR A 217 3.18 -8.97 -24.15
C TYR A 217 1.77 -8.97 -24.74
N ALA A 218 1.37 -7.87 -25.38
CA ALA A 218 0.06 -7.77 -26.01
C ALA A 218 -0.11 -8.77 -27.14
N GLY A 219 0.94 -8.98 -27.95
CA GLY A 219 0.97 -10.00 -29.01
C GLY A 219 0.80 -11.41 -28.44
N ALA A 220 1.55 -11.77 -27.40
CA ALA A 220 1.45 -13.07 -26.74
C ALA A 220 0.07 -13.31 -26.11
N LEU A 221 -0.61 -12.24 -25.68
CA LEU A 221 -1.97 -12.29 -25.11
C LEU A 221 -3.09 -12.17 -26.16
N SER A 222 -2.75 -12.00 -27.44
CA SER A 222 -3.69 -11.78 -28.53
C SER A 222 -4.61 -10.57 -28.32
N VAL A 223 -4.05 -9.48 -27.76
CA VAL A 223 -4.77 -8.21 -27.55
C VAL A 223 -3.96 -7.03 -28.09
N THR A 224 -4.56 -5.84 -28.16
CA THR A 224 -3.83 -4.63 -28.52
C THR A 224 -3.07 -4.05 -27.30
N PRO A 225 -1.91 -3.37 -27.48
CA PRO A 225 -1.20 -2.69 -26.42
C PRO A 225 -2.07 -1.68 -25.64
N THR A 226 -2.95 -0.98 -26.36
CA THR A 226 -3.89 -0.02 -25.77
C THR A 226 -4.92 -0.73 -24.88
N HIS A 227 -5.46 -1.86 -25.32
CA HIS A 227 -6.40 -2.65 -24.51
C HIS A 227 -5.70 -3.19 -23.25
N LEU A 228 -4.52 -3.78 -23.39
CA LEU A 228 -3.73 -4.29 -22.28
C LEU A 228 -3.44 -3.19 -21.25
N SER A 229 -2.99 -2.01 -21.71
CA SER A 229 -2.72 -0.86 -20.83
C SER A 229 -3.98 -0.33 -20.13
N ARG A 230 -5.13 -0.37 -20.79
CA ARG A 230 -6.42 0.03 -20.22
C ARG A 230 -6.85 -0.94 -19.11
N VAL A 231 -6.73 -2.25 -19.36
CA VAL A 231 -7.06 -3.29 -18.37
C VAL A 231 -6.11 -3.22 -17.18
N ALA A 232 -4.81 -3.11 -17.43
CA ALA A 232 -3.82 -2.96 -16.38
C ALA A 232 -4.09 -1.73 -15.51
N ARG A 233 -4.37 -0.55 -16.13
CA ARG A 233 -4.65 0.68 -15.40
C ARG A 233 -5.94 0.59 -14.57
N ALA A 234 -6.97 -0.03 -15.11
CA ALA A 234 -8.23 -0.21 -14.39
C ALA A 234 -8.07 -1.11 -13.15
N ALA A 235 -7.18 -2.11 -13.22
CA ALA A 235 -7.00 -3.08 -12.14
C ALA A 235 -5.88 -2.71 -11.14
N THR A 236 -4.84 -2.00 -11.59
CA THR A 236 -3.62 -1.74 -10.78
C THR A 236 -3.33 -0.26 -10.56
N GLY A 237 -4.07 0.64 -11.20
CA GLY A 237 -3.75 2.07 -11.25
C GLY A 237 -2.58 2.41 -12.20
N HIS A 238 -1.85 1.43 -12.72
CA HIS A 238 -0.68 1.60 -13.58
C HIS A 238 -0.93 1.14 -15.01
N SER A 239 -0.28 1.78 -15.99
CA SER A 239 -0.26 1.28 -17.36
C SER A 239 0.47 -0.07 -17.44
N ALA A 240 0.30 -0.81 -18.55
CA ALA A 240 1.02 -2.07 -18.75
C ALA A 240 2.54 -1.90 -18.61
N SER A 241 3.11 -0.81 -19.16
CA SER A 241 4.54 -0.50 -18.96
C SER A 241 4.90 -0.22 -17.51
N GLY A 242 4.00 0.42 -16.75
CA GLY A 242 4.17 0.65 -15.32
C GLY A 242 4.18 -0.65 -14.52
N VAL A 243 3.31 -1.60 -14.85
CA VAL A 243 3.26 -2.92 -14.20
C VAL A 243 4.56 -3.70 -14.45
N ILE A 244 5.06 -3.72 -15.70
CA ILE A 244 6.34 -4.34 -16.06
C ILE A 244 7.49 -3.69 -15.28
N LEU A 245 7.55 -2.36 -15.29
CA LEU A 245 8.60 -1.62 -14.59
C LEU A 245 8.57 -1.88 -13.07
N ASN A 246 7.39 -1.92 -12.47
CA ASN A 246 7.24 -2.21 -11.05
C ASN A 246 7.79 -3.61 -10.70
N ARG A 247 7.63 -4.61 -11.58
CA ARG A 247 8.22 -5.94 -11.36
C ARG A 247 9.76 -5.89 -11.34
N ILE A 248 10.37 -5.17 -12.29
CA ILE A 248 11.82 -5.00 -12.37
C ILE A 248 12.34 -4.24 -11.13
N VAL A 249 11.66 -3.16 -10.75
CA VAL A 249 12.04 -2.34 -9.58
C VAL A 249 11.93 -3.14 -8.28
N ARG A 250 10.90 -3.97 -8.13
CA ARG A 250 10.74 -4.86 -6.98
C ARG A 250 11.94 -5.81 -6.84
N GLU A 251 12.35 -6.47 -7.92
CA GLU A 251 13.51 -7.35 -7.90
C GLU A 251 14.82 -6.59 -7.64
N ALA A 252 14.95 -5.39 -8.22
CA ALA A 252 16.08 -4.51 -7.94
C ALA A 252 16.17 -4.15 -6.45
N ARG A 253 15.06 -3.77 -5.83
CA ARG A 253 14.99 -3.47 -4.39
C ARG A 253 15.37 -4.67 -3.55
N ARG A 254 14.84 -5.85 -3.88
CA ARG A 254 15.20 -7.09 -3.20
C ARG A 254 16.70 -7.34 -3.21
N ASN A 255 17.33 -7.23 -4.37
CA ASN A 255 18.78 -7.40 -4.50
C ASN A 255 19.57 -6.31 -3.75
N LEU A 256 19.10 -5.07 -3.77
CA LEU A 256 19.73 -3.94 -3.05
C LEU A 256 19.66 -4.10 -1.54
N VAL A 257 18.58 -4.67 -1.00
CA VAL A 257 18.34 -4.88 0.44
C VAL A 257 19.08 -6.11 0.95
N TYR A 258 18.93 -7.24 0.26
CA TYR A 258 19.33 -8.54 0.80
C TYR A 258 20.68 -9.04 0.28
N THR A 259 21.36 -8.31 -0.60
CA THR A 259 22.66 -8.70 -1.14
C THR A 259 23.68 -7.56 -1.11
N ASN A 260 24.97 -7.94 -1.04
CA ASN A 260 26.08 -7.00 -1.19
C ASN A 260 26.54 -6.89 -2.67
N MET A 261 25.76 -7.36 -3.64
CA MET A 261 26.11 -7.32 -5.04
C MET A 261 26.38 -5.89 -5.51
N PRO A 262 27.43 -5.63 -6.31
CA PRO A 262 27.64 -4.34 -6.97
C PRO A 262 26.40 -3.93 -7.77
N ILE A 263 26.10 -2.65 -7.81
CA ILE A 263 24.93 -2.14 -8.56
C ILE A 263 24.98 -2.52 -10.03
N SER A 264 26.17 -2.54 -10.63
CA SER A 264 26.39 -3.03 -12.00
C SER A 264 26.02 -4.50 -12.18
N THR A 265 26.35 -5.34 -11.20
CA THR A 265 26.00 -6.76 -11.21
C THR A 265 24.48 -6.95 -11.11
N ILE A 266 23.82 -6.16 -10.25
CA ILE A 266 22.34 -6.16 -10.17
C ILE A 266 21.73 -5.73 -11.50
N ALA A 267 22.25 -4.68 -12.14
CA ALA A 267 21.77 -4.24 -13.44
C ALA A 267 21.86 -5.35 -14.49
N TYR A 268 23.00 -6.03 -14.58
CA TYR A 268 23.17 -7.15 -15.52
C TYR A 268 22.27 -8.33 -15.19
N ALA A 269 22.13 -8.69 -13.93
CA ALA A 269 21.22 -9.75 -13.47
C ALA A 269 19.74 -9.45 -13.80
N LEU A 270 19.38 -8.17 -13.88
CA LEU A 270 18.06 -7.71 -14.30
C LEU A 270 17.92 -7.50 -15.81
N GLY A 271 18.89 -7.97 -16.61
CA GLY A 271 18.86 -7.90 -18.08
C GLY A 271 19.24 -6.55 -18.68
N PHE A 272 19.66 -5.56 -17.89
CA PHE A 272 20.12 -4.28 -18.43
C PHE A 272 21.53 -4.41 -19.04
N LYS A 273 21.72 -3.89 -20.24
CA LYS A 273 23.03 -3.86 -20.90
C LYS A 273 23.93 -2.73 -20.39
N ASP A 274 23.33 -1.68 -19.81
CA ASP A 274 24.03 -0.51 -19.28
C ASP A 274 23.59 -0.22 -17.83
N PRO A 275 24.49 -0.36 -16.83
CA PRO A 275 24.21 -0.05 -15.44
C PRO A 275 23.84 1.42 -15.19
N ALA A 276 24.29 2.35 -16.02
CA ALA A 276 23.93 3.76 -15.91
C ALA A 276 22.47 3.96 -16.34
N TYR A 277 22.05 3.27 -17.38
CA TYR A 277 20.64 3.28 -17.81
C TYR A 277 19.73 2.66 -16.74
N PHE A 278 20.11 1.50 -16.19
CA PHE A 278 19.40 0.92 -15.04
C PHE A 278 19.24 1.92 -13.90
N SER A 279 20.32 2.62 -13.53
CA SER A 279 20.27 3.59 -12.40
C SER A 279 19.32 4.74 -12.68
N ARG A 280 19.24 5.23 -13.91
CA ARG A 280 18.28 6.27 -14.33
C ARG A 280 16.83 5.76 -14.27
N VAL A 281 16.57 4.58 -14.83
CA VAL A 281 15.24 3.93 -14.82
C VAL A 281 14.76 3.72 -13.37
N TYR A 282 15.63 3.17 -12.53
CA TYR A 282 15.33 2.95 -11.12
C TYR A 282 15.05 4.27 -10.39
N ALA A 283 15.87 5.30 -10.58
CA ALA A 283 15.69 6.62 -9.95
C ALA A 283 14.38 7.30 -10.40
N THR A 284 14.05 7.21 -11.69
CA THR A 284 12.78 7.75 -12.21
C THR A 284 11.57 7.04 -11.58
N ALA A 285 11.66 5.71 -11.39
CA ALA A 285 10.55 4.93 -10.83
C ALA A 285 10.41 5.07 -9.30
N THR A 286 11.51 5.34 -8.58
CA THR A 286 11.52 5.27 -7.11
C THR A 286 11.80 6.61 -6.42
N GLY A 287 12.25 7.61 -7.15
CA GLY A 287 12.69 8.91 -6.62
C GLY A 287 14.12 8.92 -6.07
N PHE A 288 14.80 7.77 -5.98
CA PHE A 288 16.16 7.66 -5.43
C PHE A 288 17.04 6.80 -6.35
N SER A 289 18.35 7.13 -6.42
CA SER A 289 19.27 6.23 -7.11
C SER A 289 19.44 4.90 -6.33
N PRO A 290 19.81 3.79 -7.01
CA PRO A 290 20.09 2.50 -6.34
C PRO A 290 21.11 2.62 -5.20
N ARG A 291 22.13 3.48 -5.39
CA ARG A 291 23.16 3.74 -4.38
C ARG A 291 22.60 4.43 -3.14
N VAL A 292 21.78 5.47 -3.34
CA VAL A 292 21.14 6.20 -2.23
C VAL A 292 20.19 5.29 -1.49
N PHE A 293 19.36 4.53 -2.21
CA PHE A 293 18.43 3.58 -1.61
C PHE A 293 19.17 2.54 -0.75
N ARG A 294 20.25 1.93 -1.26
CA ARG A 294 21.05 0.97 -0.49
C ARG A 294 21.67 1.61 0.76
N ALA A 295 22.20 2.81 0.64
CA ALA A 295 22.78 3.51 1.79
C ALA A 295 21.77 3.80 2.89
N GLN A 296 20.53 4.16 2.52
CA GLN A 296 19.42 4.37 3.46
C GLN A 296 19.05 3.07 4.19
N VAL A 297 18.94 1.96 3.47
CA VAL A 297 18.58 0.66 4.05
C VAL A 297 19.69 0.12 4.99
N HIS A 298 20.95 0.23 4.59
CA HIS A 298 22.07 -0.28 5.40
C HIS A 298 22.59 0.74 6.44
N GLY A 299 22.28 2.04 6.29
CA GLY A 299 22.64 3.09 7.25
C GLY A 299 21.69 3.17 8.45
N ALA A 300 20.45 2.71 8.31
CA ALA A 300 19.48 2.58 9.40
C ALA A 300 19.72 1.35 10.30
N ALA A 301 20.67 0.47 9.92
CA ALA A 301 21.04 -0.73 10.68
C ALA A 301 22.27 -0.55 11.59
N ARG A 302 22.68 0.72 11.89
CA ARG A 302 23.77 1.04 12.83
C ARG A 302 23.28 1.84 14.00
#